data_de42a3429d208900cc606806517a30c9
#
_entry.id   de42a3429d208900cc606806517a30c9
#
_cell.length_a   1.000
_cell.length_b   1.000
_cell.length_c   1.000
_cell.angle_alpha   90.00
_cell.angle_beta   90.00
_cell.angle_gamma   90.00
#
_symmetry.space_group_name_H-M   'P 1'
#
loop_
_entity.id
_entity.type
_entity.pdbx_description
1 polymer ?
#
loop_
_entity_poly.entity_id
_entity_poly.type
_entity_poly.pdbx_seq_one_letter_code
_entity_poly.pdbx_strand_id
1 'polypeptide(L)'
;MPTVLRPLLRGVTYTRILHLWVTALPFSIWIFIFPSAPWAPALVLIPLGLVPAVRRGEGIQARMLLTSDERESEFSEEPSATWWDRWRTVLWLAVRMGLAMATTFTTTWLPALAYGAAHLAVGHTVGGVPWLEEGSPHWAYALLIPVLLVLLYATVVGLGELVTIAARRLLGPSPAERLATLEARTEQLLERTRIARELHDSIGHALTIAVVQAGAARAAADPAFTDRALEAIEETGRTALEDLDRVLGILREPERPVSSRPTLVDAGRLLESARASGVRLDAEVTGPVDTVPGPVSREGYRILQESLTNALRHAGPVPVRARVGVADGTLLLEIRNPLDGEVPGPGRGSGLRGIRERAALLGGRARTGPDGGDWLVRAELPLG
;
A
#
# COMPACT_ATOMS: atom_id res chain seq x y z
N MET A 1 20.56 -6.47 29.00
CA MET A 1 19.84 -5.30 29.53
C MET A 1 18.55 -5.78 30.17
N PRO A 2 18.18 -5.31 31.35
CA PRO A 2 16.93 -5.74 31.97
C PRO A 2 15.74 -5.44 31.09
N THR A 3 14.84 -6.40 30.95
CA THR A 3 13.61 -6.33 30.11
C THR A 3 12.76 -5.11 30.41
N VAL A 4 12.86 -4.57 31.62
CA VAL A 4 12.11 -3.40 32.12
C VAL A 4 12.46 -2.10 31.40
N LEU A 5 13.69 -1.91 30.88
CA LEU A 5 14.10 -0.67 30.20
C LEU A 5 13.90 -0.70 28.66
N ARG A 6 13.50 -1.85 28.10
CA ARG A 6 13.24 -1.99 26.65
C ARG A 6 12.24 -0.96 26.08
N PRO A 7 11.15 -0.58 26.80
CA PRO A 7 10.21 0.42 26.27
C PRO A 7 10.87 1.77 25.98
N LEU A 8 11.83 2.22 26.79
CA LEU A 8 12.53 3.49 26.55
C LEU A 8 13.42 3.51 25.29
N LEU A 9 13.81 2.35 24.80
CA LEU A 9 14.62 2.21 23.59
C LEU A 9 13.77 2.14 22.31
N ARG A 10 12.45 2.07 22.43
CA ARG A 10 11.53 2.02 21.31
C ARG A 10 11.07 3.43 20.93
N GLY A 11 11.26 3.80 19.67
CA GLY A 11 10.80 5.09 19.16
C GLY A 11 9.30 5.34 19.39
N VAL A 12 8.51 4.29 19.34
CA VAL A 12 7.05 4.32 19.55
C VAL A 12 6.65 4.86 20.94
N THR A 13 7.46 4.69 21.96
CA THR A 13 7.17 5.26 23.29
C THR A 13 7.15 6.79 23.23
N TYR A 14 8.08 7.37 22.50
CA TYR A 14 8.17 8.83 22.35
C TYR A 14 7.09 9.40 21.44
N THR A 15 6.71 8.70 20.37
CA THR A 15 5.61 9.15 19.49
C THR A 15 4.26 9.07 20.21
N ARG A 16 4.03 8.10 21.10
CA ARG A 16 2.85 8.03 21.97
C ARG A 16 2.76 9.21 22.94
N ILE A 17 3.88 9.58 23.55
CA ILE A 17 3.94 10.76 24.40
C ILE A 17 3.67 12.02 23.60
N LEU A 18 4.28 12.16 22.44
CA LEU A 18 4.06 13.29 21.52
C LEU A 18 2.59 13.42 21.16
N HIS A 19 1.92 12.30 20.84
CA HIS A 19 0.50 12.26 20.55
C HIS A 19 -0.36 12.84 21.68
N LEU A 20 -0.04 12.50 22.93
CA LEU A 20 -0.74 13.03 24.11
C LEU A 20 -0.39 14.49 24.38
N TRP A 21 0.86 14.89 24.24
CA TRP A 21 1.30 16.27 24.46
C TRP A 21 0.69 17.25 23.44
N VAL A 22 0.67 16.88 22.16
CA VAL A 22 0.05 17.69 21.10
C VAL A 22 -1.43 17.93 21.39
N THR A 23 -2.12 16.93 21.97
CA THR A 23 -3.51 17.06 22.38
C THR A 23 -3.68 17.97 23.59
N ALA A 24 -2.77 17.88 24.55
CA ALA A 24 -2.84 18.67 25.79
C ALA A 24 -2.55 20.15 25.56
N LEU A 25 -1.75 20.51 24.56
CA LEU A 25 -1.24 21.86 24.38
C LEU A 25 -2.35 22.92 24.24
N PRO A 26 -3.32 22.81 23.31
CA PRO A 26 -4.38 23.81 23.20
C PRO A 26 -5.27 23.89 24.44
N PHE A 27 -5.45 22.76 25.14
CA PHE A 27 -6.22 22.71 26.38
C PHE A 27 -5.48 23.41 27.54
N SER A 28 -4.19 23.20 27.66
CA SER A 28 -3.34 23.85 28.67
C SER A 28 -3.28 25.37 28.44
N ILE A 29 -3.17 25.82 27.19
CA ILE A 29 -3.22 27.23 26.82
C ILE A 29 -4.58 27.83 27.23
N TRP A 30 -5.69 27.13 26.96
CA TRP A 30 -7.02 27.60 27.35
C TRP A 30 -7.14 27.77 28.87
N ILE A 31 -6.73 26.77 29.66
CA ILE A 31 -6.79 26.85 31.13
C ILE A 31 -5.95 28.02 31.64
N PHE A 32 -4.80 28.26 31.02
CA PHE A 32 -3.93 29.39 31.39
C PHE A 32 -4.58 30.74 31.13
N ILE A 33 -5.27 30.92 29.98
CA ILE A 33 -5.93 32.17 29.61
C ILE A 33 -7.26 32.35 30.34
N PHE A 34 -8.03 31.28 30.52
CA PHE A 34 -9.38 31.30 31.10
C PHE A 34 -9.50 30.36 32.30
N PRO A 35 -8.82 30.65 33.41
CA PRO A 35 -8.80 29.73 34.57
C PRO A 35 -10.19 29.60 35.25
N SER A 36 -11.12 30.51 35.00
CA SER A 36 -12.50 30.43 35.52
C SER A 36 -13.42 29.48 34.73
N ALA A 37 -13.00 29.05 33.53
CA ALA A 37 -13.78 28.15 32.68
C ALA A 37 -12.95 26.96 32.14
N PRO A 38 -12.31 26.15 33.00
CA PRO A 38 -11.42 25.07 32.58
C PRO A 38 -12.17 23.93 31.85
N TRP A 39 -13.48 23.85 32.02
CA TRP A 39 -14.38 22.85 31.43
C TRP A 39 -14.78 23.19 29.98
N ALA A 40 -14.66 24.46 29.55
CA ALA A 40 -15.20 24.90 28.27
C ALA A 40 -14.65 24.15 27.04
N PRO A 41 -13.35 23.84 26.94
CA PRO A 41 -12.83 23.05 25.81
C PRO A 41 -13.42 21.64 25.74
N ALA A 42 -13.80 21.04 26.88
CA ALA A 42 -14.42 19.71 26.89
C ALA A 42 -15.77 19.70 26.17
N LEU A 43 -16.52 20.81 26.20
CA LEU A 43 -17.78 20.92 25.47
C LEU A 43 -17.59 20.95 23.95
N VAL A 44 -16.43 21.39 23.45
CA VAL A 44 -16.12 21.41 22.03
C VAL A 44 -15.86 20.00 21.50
N LEU A 45 -15.46 19.05 22.35
CA LEU A 45 -15.19 17.67 21.95
C LEU A 45 -16.45 16.96 21.41
N ILE A 46 -17.64 17.32 21.94
CA ILE A 46 -18.91 16.70 21.50
C ILE A 46 -19.20 17.06 20.05
N PRO A 47 -19.40 18.33 19.65
CA PRO A 47 -19.68 18.66 18.26
C PRO A 47 -18.54 18.23 17.32
N LEU A 48 -17.27 18.33 17.77
CA LEU A 48 -16.12 17.91 16.98
C LEU A 48 -16.17 16.39 16.69
N GLY A 49 -16.42 15.55 17.68
CA GLY A 49 -16.48 14.10 17.52
C GLY A 49 -17.71 13.63 16.72
N LEU A 50 -18.76 14.44 16.59
CA LEU A 50 -19.91 14.16 15.75
C LEU A 50 -19.66 14.43 14.26
N VAL A 51 -18.60 15.16 13.91
CA VAL A 51 -18.20 15.38 12.51
C VAL A 51 -17.60 14.08 11.93
N PRO A 52 -18.17 13.53 10.84
CA PRO A 52 -17.72 12.23 10.31
C PRO A 52 -16.23 12.18 9.93
N ALA A 53 -15.69 13.26 9.37
CA ALA A 53 -14.32 13.36 8.92
C ALA A 53 -13.29 13.31 10.07
N VAL A 54 -13.68 13.69 11.30
CA VAL A 54 -12.79 13.69 12.48
C VAL A 54 -12.31 12.28 12.80
N ARG A 55 -13.18 11.25 12.71
CA ARG A 55 -12.79 9.85 12.92
C ARG A 55 -11.65 9.44 11.98
N ARG A 56 -11.74 9.80 10.70
CA ARG A 56 -10.69 9.52 9.71
C ARG A 56 -9.36 10.18 10.10
N GLY A 57 -9.39 11.47 10.44
CA GLY A 57 -8.20 12.21 10.86
C GLY A 57 -7.54 11.61 12.10
N GLU A 58 -8.36 11.24 13.11
CA GLU A 58 -7.91 10.60 14.33
C GLU A 58 -7.34 9.19 14.07
N GLY A 59 -7.96 8.42 13.17
CA GLY A 59 -7.46 7.10 12.77
C GLY A 59 -6.10 7.17 12.09
N ILE A 60 -5.91 8.11 11.14
CA ILE A 60 -4.62 8.35 10.49
C ILE A 60 -3.55 8.78 11.51
N GLN A 61 -3.89 9.72 12.40
CA GLN A 61 -2.95 10.18 13.44
C GLN A 61 -2.58 9.05 14.41
N ALA A 62 -3.55 8.24 14.83
CA ALA A 62 -3.32 7.08 15.70
C ALA A 62 -2.39 6.05 15.03
N ARG A 63 -2.58 5.77 13.75
CA ARG A 63 -1.72 4.88 12.98
C ARG A 63 -0.28 5.38 12.92
N MET A 64 -0.08 6.66 12.64
CA MET A 64 1.26 7.24 12.52
C MET A 64 2.02 7.31 13.85
N LEU A 65 1.33 7.56 14.96
CA LEU A 65 1.98 7.90 16.24
C LEU A 65 1.90 6.79 17.31
N LEU A 66 0.93 5.88 17.21
CA LEU A 66 0.71 4.86 18.24
C LEU A 66 1.24 3.47 17.86
N THR A 67 1.49 3.22 16.56
CA THR A 67 2.01 1.92 16.10
C THR A 67 3.30 2.10 15.32
N SER A 68 4.23 1.15 15.51
CA SER A 68 5.52 1.10 14.79
C SER A 68 5.51 0.16 13.58
N ASP A 69 4.42 -0.56 13.35
CA ASP A 69 4.35 -1.64 12.36
C ASP A 69 3.28 -1.32 11.32
N GLU A 70 3.64 -1.45 10.04
CA GLU A 70 2.75 -1.25 8.89
C GLU A 70 1.72 -2.38 8.69
N ARG A 71 1.69 -3.34 9.65
CA ARG A 71 0.79 -4.49 9.55
C ARG A 71 -0.65 -4.06 9.78
N GLU A 72 -1.52 -4.45 8.86
CA GLU A 72 -2.98 -4.35 8.77
C GLU A 72 -3.60 -3.23 9.63
N SER A 73 -4.35 -2.35 9.01
CA SER A 73 -4.99 -1.17 9.63
C SER A 73 -5.76 -1.54 10.90
N GLU A 74 -5.09 -1.48 12.05
CA GLU A 74 -5.72 -1.65 13.36
C GLU A 74 -6.72 -0.52 13.65
N PHE A 75 -6.63 0.58 12.91
CA PHE A 75 -7.48 1.77 13.02
C PHE A 75 -8.24 2.00 11.72
N SER A 76 -9.50 2.44 11.84
CA SER A 76 -10.31 2.81 10.69
C SER A 76 -9.86 4.16 10.13
N GLU A 77 -9.64 4.22 8.82
CA GLU A 77 -9.38 5.44 8.05
C GLU A 77 -10.64 5.94 7.33
N GLU A 78 -11.78 5.34 7.62
CA GLU A 78 -13.06 5.75 7.05
C GLU A 78 -13.76 6.78 7.94
N PRO A 79 -14.53 7.71 7.35
CA PRO A 79 -15.35 8.63 8.12
C PRO A 79 -16.46 7.85 8.87
N SER A 80 -16.97 8.43 9.96
CA SER A 80 -18.05 7.81 10.73
C SER A 80 -19.30 7.61 9.88
N ALA A 81 -19.69 6.36 9.60
CA ALA A 81 -20.87 6.02 8.83
C ALA A 81 -22.14 6.02 9.70
N THR A 82 -22.05 5.60 10.95
CA THR A 82 -23.18 5.47 11.87
C THR A 82 -23.14 6.46 13.03
N TRP A 83 -24.28 6.69 13.69
CA TRP A 83 -24.33 7.47 14.92
C TRP A 83 -23.50 6.83 16.06
N TRP A 84 -23.42 5.51 16.08
CA TRP A 84 -22.60 4.78 17.03
C TRP A 84 -21.10 5.09 16.85
N ASP A 85 -20.64 5.15 15.60
CA ASP A 85 -19.25 5.51 15.30
C ASP A 85 -18.92 6.94 15.72
N ARG A 86 -19.88 7.88 15.53
CA ARG A 86 -19.71 9.26 16.00
C ARG A 86 -19.57 9.34 17.51
N TRP A 87 -20.42 8.62 18.28
CA TRP A 87 -20.29 8.56 19.72
C TRP A 87 -19.00 7.89 20.19
N ARG A 88 -18.54 6.86 19.51
CA ARG A 88 -17.20 6.28 19.77
C ARG A 88 -16.09 7.30 19.54
N THR A 89 -16.20 8.16 18.52
CA THR A 89 -15.25 9.25 18.25
C THR A 89 -15.30 10.32 19.36
N VAL A 90 -16.48 10.71 19.81
CA VAL A 90 -16.64 11.62 20.96
C VAL A 90 -15.96 11.04 22.22
N LEU A 91 -16.26 9.76 22.52
CA LEU A 91 -15.66 9.06 23.66
C LEU A 91 -14.13 8.96 23.53
N TRP A 92 -13.64 8.69 22.31
CA TRP A 92 -12.20 8.68 22.04
C TRP A 92 -11.57 10.04 22.34
N LEU A 93 -12.13 11.13 21.84
CA LEU A 93 -11.60 12.48 22.09
C LEU A 93 -11.60 12.80 23.60
N ALA A 94 -12.64 12.42 24.33
CA ALA A 94 -12.71 12.61 25.78
C ALA A 94 -11.65 11.79 26.54
N VAL A 95 -11.50 10.51 26.20
CA VAL A 95 -10.49 9.62 26.82
C VAL A 95 -9.08 10.13 26.50
N ARG A 96 -8.81 10.46 25.21
CA ARG A 96 -7.52 11.01 24.79
C ARG A 96 -7.18 12.29 25.53
N MET A 97 -8.16 13.19 25.69
CA MET A 97 -7.98 14.43 26.45
C MET A 97 -7.65 14.16 27.91
N GLY A 98 -8.37 13.24 28.56
CA GLY A 98 -8.08 12.85 29.96
C GLY A 98 -6.68 12.26 30.12
N LEU A 99 -6.26 11.37 29.20
CA LEU A 99 -4.90 10.80 29.20
C LEU A 99 -3.84 11.86 28.91
N ALA A 100 -4.12 12.81 28.01
CA ALA A 100 -3.24 13.93 27.72
C ALA A 100 -3.02 14.83 28.93
N MET A 101 -4.09 15.17 29.66
CA MET A 101 -4.01 15.93 30.90
C MET A 101 -3.20 15.18 31.97
N ALA A 102 -3.47 13.89 32.17
CA ALA A 102 -2.72 13.07 33.11
C ALA A 102 -1.23 13.01 32.76
N THR A 103 -0.91 12.87 31.45
CA THR A 103 0.48 12.86 30.97
C THR A 103 1.15 14.20 31.24
N THR A 104 0.51 15.31 30.89
CA THR A 104 1.06 16.66 31.12
C THR A 104 1.29 16.90 32.61
N PHE A 105 0.31 16.56 33.45
CA PHE A 105 0.44 16.71 34.92
C PHE A 105 1.61 15.90 35.44
N THR A 106 1.68 14.60 35.11
CA THR A 106 2.73 13.71 35.66
C THR A 106 4.13 14.08 35.17
N THR A 107 4.27 14.42 33.86
CA THR A 107 5.56 14.78 33.28
C THR A 107 6.04 16.18 33.72
N THR A 108 5.18 17.03 34.23
CA THR A 108 5.54 18.34 34.80
C THR A 108 5.86 18.22 36.30
N TRP A 109 4.96 17.63 37.09
CA TRP A 109 5.07 17.65 38.52
C TRP A 109 6.02 16.59 39.12
N LEU A 110 6.14 15.39 38.52
CA LEU A 110 7.06 14.39 39.08
C LEU A 110 8.54 14.82 38.97
N PRO A 111 9.02 15.39 37.82
CA PRO A 111 10.37 15.97 37.79
C PRO A 111 10.55 17.18 38.72
N ALA A 112 9.52 18.06 38.83
CA ALA A 112 9.57 19.20 39.74
C ALA A 112 9.69 18.74 41.23
N LEU A 113 8.91 17.71 41.63
CA LEU A 113 9.00 17.13 42.96
C LEU A 113 10.37 16.45 43.18
N ALA A 114 10.91 15.75 42.17
CA ALA A 114 12.24 15.13 42.29
C ALA A 114 13.35 16.20 42.43
N TYR A 115 13.23 17.30 41.68
CA TYR A 115 14.13 18.44 41.83
C TYR A 115 14.04 19.08 43.21
N GLY A 116 12.81 19.35 43.73
CA GLY A 116 12.59 19.90 45.08
C GLY A 116 13.10 18.96 46.14
N ALA A 117 12.87 17.66 46.05
CA ALA A 117 13.39 16.67 46.99
C ALA A 117 14.93 16.65 47.00
N ALA A 118 15.58 16.80 45.83
CA ALA A 118 17.03 16.90 45.73
C ALA A 118 17.58 18.13 46.48
N HIS A 119 16.94 19.30 46.31
CA HIS A 119 17.33 20.54 47.01
C HIS A 119 17.20 20.43 48.52
N LEU A 120 16.05 19.91 49.03
CA LEU A 120 15.85 19.69 50.45
C LEU A 120 16.85 18.67 51.06
N ALA A 121 17.22 17.66 50.25
CA ALA A 121 18.21 16.66 50.71
C ALA A 121 19.62 17.24 50.88
N VAL A 122 19.97 18.28 50.12
CA VAL A 122 21.30 18.96 50.19
C VAL A 122 21.32 20.16 51.17
N GLY A 123 20.22 20.43 51.82
CA GLY A 123 20.16 21.50 52.83
C GLY A 123 19.60 22.83 52.32
N HIS A 124 19.05 22.90 51.11
CA HIS A 124 18.47 24.11 50.57
C HIS A 124 16.93 24.12 50.78
N THR A 125 16.38 25.32 50.95
CA THR A 125 14.92 25.53 50.90
C THR A 125 14.44 25.62 49.46
N VAL A 126 13.21 25.19 49.19
CA VAL A 126 12.61 25.16 47.86
C VAL A 126 11.40 26.07 47.81
N GLY A 127 11.38 27.00 46.86
CA GLY A 127 10.20 27.81 46.52
C GLY A 127 9.59 27.37 45.19
N GLY A 128 8.29 27.55 45.04
CA GLY A 128 7.57 27.28 43.79
C GLY A 128 7.29 25.79 43.48
N VAL A 129 7.58 24.90 44.39
CA VAL A 129 7.18 23.48 44.29
C VAL A 129 6.12 23.18 45.37
N PRO A 130 4.83 23.16 45.03
CA PRO A 130 3.77 22.84 45.97
C PRO A 130 4.09 21.54 46.74
N TRP A 131 3.60 21.44 47.95
CA TRP A 131 3.83 20.33 48.94
C TRP A 131 5.25 20.19 49.48
N LEU A 132 6.25 20.94 48.96
CA LEU A 132 7.62 20.93 49.44
C LEU A 132 8.07 22.29 49.97
N GLU A 133 7.29 23.36 49.81
CA GLU A 133 7.65 24.73 50.26
C GLU A 133 7.82 24.86 51.76
N GLU A 134 7.04 24.12 52.55
CA GLU A 134 7.12 24.11 54.02
C GLU A 134 8.09 23.05 54.57
N GLY A 135 8.77 22.31 53.66
CA GLY A 135 9.68 21.23 54.03
C GLY A 135 10.96 21.74 54.67
N SER A 136 11.32 21.27 55.86
CA SER A 136 12.64 21.51 56.44
C SER A 136 13.69 20.62 55.77
N PRO A 137 14.90 21.16 55.47
CA PRO A 137 15.98 20.39 54.84
C PRO A 137 16.31 19.12 55.65
N HIS A 138 16.28 17.96 54.95
CA HIS A 138 16.60 16.67 55.57
C HIS A 138 17.04 15.64 54.53
N TRP A 139 18.10 14.89 54.79
CA TRP A 139 18.69 13.92 53.89
C TRP A 139 17.70 12.84 53.38
N ALA A 140 16.68 12.51 54.19
CA ALA A 140 15.67 11.50 53.82
C ALA A 140 14.90 11.82 52.55
N TYR A 141 14.83 13.09 52.12
CA TYR A 141 14.22 13.46 50.83
C TYR A 141 14.94 12.84 49.63
N ALA A 142 16.23 12.48 49.77
CA ALA A 142 16.96 11.78 48.73
C ALA A 142 16.33 10.41 48.37
N LEU A 143 15.66 9.76 49.31
CA LEU A 143 14.99 8.46 49.10
C LEU A 143 13.75 8.58 48.22
N LEU A 144 13.16 9.78 48.12
CA LEU A 144 12.01 10.02 47.23
C LEU A 144 12.41 10.07 45.74
N ILE A 145 13.63 10.49 45.44
CA ILE A 145 14.07 10.70 44.04
C ILE A 145 13.93 9.42 43.18
N PRO A 146 14.49 8.26 43.57
CA PRO A 146 14.34 7.05 42.78
C PRO A 146 12.88 6.60 42.68
N VAL A 147 12.06 6.81 43.69
CA VAL A 147 10.63 6.48 43.65
C VAL A 147 9.91 7.36 42.62
N LEU A 148 10.16 8.67 42.65
CA LEU A 148 9.55 9.61 41.68
C LEU A 148 9.99 9.34 40.22
N LEU A 149 11.25 8.96 40.01
CA LEU A 149 11.75 8.58 38.69
C LEU A 149 11.12 7.26 38.19
N VAL A 150 10.96 6.26 39.07
CA VAL A 150 10.27 5.01 38.74
C VAL A 150 8.79 5.29 38.41
N LEU A 151 8.15 6.15 39.22
CA LEU A 151 6.76 6.55 38.97
C LEU A 151 6.60 7.31 37.65
N LEU A 152 7.53 8.23 37.34
CA LEU A 152 7.56 8.93 36.06
C LEU A 152 7.69 7.95 34.88
N TYR A 153 8.61 6.99 35.00
CA TYR A 153 8.77 5.94 34.00
C TYR A 153 7.49 5.11 33.83
N ALA A 154 6.91 4.64 34.92
CA ALA A 154 5.71 3.81 34.92
C ALA A 154 4.50 4.55 34.31
N THR A 155 4.34 5.84 34.62
CA THR A 155 3.24 6.65 34.05
C THR A 155 3.45 6.92 32.56
N VAL A 156 4.65 7.26 32.11
CA VAL A 156 4.96 7.49 30.70
C VAL A 156 4.68 6.25 29.86
N VAL A 157 5.15 5.09 30.29
CA VAL A 157 4.93 3.84 29.59
C VAL A 157 3.46 3.41 29.69
N GLY A 158 2.89 3.46 30.89
CA GLY A 158 1.51 3.02 31.14
C GLY A 158 0.46 3.86 30.40
N LEU A 159 0.58 5.18 30.41
CA LEU A 159 -0.34 6.07 29.70
C LEU A 159 -0.19 5.92 28.17
N GLY A 160 1.04 5.68 27.68
CA GLY A 160 1.30 5.38 26.28
C GLY A 160 0.67 4.07 25.81
N GLU A 161 0.71 3.00 26.63
CA GLU A 161 0.00 1.75 26.33
C GLU A 161 -1.52 1.94 26.44
N LEU A 162 -2.00 2.66 27.45
CA LEU A 162 -3.42 2.88 27.67
C LEU A 162 -4.06 3.65 26.53
N VAL A 163 -3.40 4.70 26.00
CA VAL A 163 -3.92 5.43 24.83
C VAL A 163 -3.97 4.53 23.59
N THR A 164 -3.00 3.65 23.41
CA THR A 164 -3.00 2.70 22.27
C THR A 164 -4.14 1.69 22.39
N ILE A 165 -4.38 1.14 23.60
CA ILE A 165 -5.51 0.23 23.85
C ILE A 165 -6.85 0.93 23.61
N ALA A 166 -7.00 2.15 24.11
CA ALA A 166 -8.20 2.96 23.91
C ALA A 166 -8.44 3.25 22.44
N ALA A 167 -7.38 3.62 21.70
CA ALA A 167 -7.45 3.86 20.26
C ALA A 167 -7.92 2.61 19.49
N ARG A 168 -7.33 1.43 19.76
CA ARG A 168 -7.74 0.16 19.14
C ARG A 168 -9.22 -0.16 19.39
N ARG A 169 -9.73 0.12 20.58
CA ARG A 169 -11.13 -0.14 20.92
C ARG A 169 -12.10 0.87 20.30
N LEU A 170 -11.72 2.15 20.28
CA LEU A 170 -12.65 3.23 19.92
C LEU A 170 -12.52 3.66 18.44
N LEU A 171 -11.32 3.65 17.86
CA LEU A 171 -11.06 3.97 16.45
C LEU A 171 -10.91 2.72 15.57
N GLY A 172 -10.95 1.51 16.14
CA GLY A 172 -10.89 0.28 15.36
C GLY A 172 -12.08 0.16 14.39
N PRO A 173 -11.97 -0.68 13.35
CA PRO A 173 -13.01 -0.88 12.35
C PRO A 173 -14.35 -1.25 13.00
N SER A 174 -15.43 -0.64 12.51
CA SER A 174 -16.79 -0.96 12.96
C SER A 174 -17.21 -2.37 12.54
N PRO A 175 -18.24 -2.97 13.17
CA PRO A 175 -18.76 -4.26 12.71
C PRO A 175 -19.20 -4.25 11.24
N ALA A 176 -19.75 -3.13 10.77
CA ALA A 176 -20.14 -2.96 9.37
C ALA A 176 -18.94 -2.93 8.43
N GLU A 177 -17.88 -2.18 8.77
CA GLU A 177 -16.61 -2.15 8.01
C GLU A 177 -15.96 -3.54 7.95
N ARG A 178 -15.95 -4.28 9.08
CA ARG A 178 -15.43 -5.66 9.13
C ARG A 178 -16.24 -6.60 8.25
N LEU A 179 -17.57 -6.49 8.29
CA LEU A 179 -18.45 -7.30 7.47
C LEU A 179 -18.22 -7.02 5.99
N ALA A 180 -18.20 -5.75 5.58
CA ALA A 180 -17.90 -5.35 4.20
C ALA A 180 -16.53 -5.85 3.72
N THR A 181 -15.52 -5.82 4.57
CA THR A 181 -14.18 -6.35 4.25
C THR A 181 -14.21 -7.88 4.08
N LEU A 182 -14.96 -8.59 4.93
CA LEU A 182 -15.12 -10.03 4.84
C LEU A 182 -15.93 -10.43 3.61
N GLU A 183 -16.99 -9.70 3.30
CA GLU A 183 -17.81 -9.91 2.09
C GLU A 183 -16.96 -9.72 0.83
N ALA A 184 -16.18 -8.63 0.75
CA ALA A 184 -15.28 -8.39 -0.37
C ALA A 184 -14.21 -9.49 -0.52
N ARG A 185 -13.63 -9.96 0.61
CA ARG A 185 -12.70 -11.10 0.60
C ARG A 185 -13.37 -12.40 0.13
N THR A 186 -14.60 -12.65 0.59
CA THR A 186 -15.34 -13.86 0.21
C THR A 186 -15.68 -13.84 -1.28
N GLU A 187 -16.13 -12.70 -1.80
CA GLU A 187 -16.41 -12.52 -3.22
C GLU A 187 -15.15 -12.73 -4.07
N GLN A 188 -14.02 -12.20 -3.64
CA GLN A 188 -12.73 -12.40 -4.29
C GLN A 188 -12.31 -13.88 -4.30
N LEU A 189 -12.52 -14.61 -3.20
CA LEU A 189 -12.23 -16.04 -3.12
C LEU A 189 -13.15 -16.87 -4.01
N LEU A 190 -14.44 -16.52 -4.07
CA LEU A 190 -15.41 -17.18 -4.95
C LEU A 190 -15.06 -16.99 -6.41
N GLU A 191 -14.66 -15.77 -6.79
CA GLU A 191 -14.22 -15.46 -8.14
C GLU A 191 -12.93 -16.22 -8.51
N ARG A 192 -11.94 -16.27 -7.62
CA ARG A 192 -10.74 -17.10 -7.81
C ARG A 192 -11.08 -18.58 -8.00
N THR A 193 -12.04 -19.09 -7.21
CA THR A 193 -12.47 -20.50 -7.31
C THR A 193 -13.22 -20.75 -8.62
N ARG A 194 -14.03 -19.79 -9.09
CA ARG A 194 -14.73 -19.87 -10.38
C ARG A 194 -13.72 -19.94 -11.52
N ILE A 195 -12.76 -19.02 -11.53
CA ILE A 195 -11.69 -18.96 -12.54
C ILE A 195 -10.88 -20.26 -12.54
N ALA A 196 -10.52 -20.79 -11.36
CA ALA A 196 -9.77 -22.04 -11.27
C ALA A 196 -10.54 -23.24 -11.86
N ARG A 197 -11.87 -23.29 -11.70
CA ARG A 197 -12.72 -24.33 -12.32
C ARG A 197 -12.77 -24.16 -13.83
N GLU A 198 -13.03 -22.96 -14.34
CA GLU A 198 -13.06 -22.66 -15.78
C GLU A 198 -11.73 -23.06 -16.46
N LEU A 199 -10.59 -22.80 -15.79
CA LEU A 199 -9.28 -23.25 -16.25
C LEU A 199 -9.16 -24.77 -16.28
N HIS A 200 -9.56 -25.43 -15.18
CA HIS A 200 -9.49 -26.89 -15.09
C HIS A 200 -10.32 -27.55 -16.20
N ASP A 201 -11.51 -27.04 -16.46
CA ASP A 201 -12.41 -27.53 -17.49
C ASP A 201 -11.82 -27.28 -18.92
N SER A 202 -11.27 -26.10 -19.17
CA SER A 202 -10.64 -25.78 -20.45
C SER A 202 -9.43 -26.64 -20.74
N ILE A 203 -8.52 -26.78 -19.76
CA ILE A 203 -7.32 -27.62 -19.89
C ILE A 203 -7.72 -29.11 -20.01
N GLY A 204 -8.67 -29.56 -19.19
CA GLY A 204 -9.16 -30.93 -19.25
C GLY A 204 -9.79 -31.27 -20.59
N HIS A 205 -10.53 -30.32 -21.19
CA HIS A 205 -11.11 -30.48 -22.52
C HIS A 205 -10.01 -30.57 -23.61
N ALA A 206 -9.04 -29.67 -23.60
CA ALA A 206 -7.91 -29.65 -24.53
C ALA A 206 -7.09 -30.94 -24.45
N LEU A 207 -6.78 -31.42 -23.25
CA LEU A 207 -6.08 -32.70 -23.03
C LEU A 207 -6.89 -33.88 -23.55
N THR A 208 -8.19 -33.91 -23.29
CA THR A 208 -9.08 -34.98 -23.78
C THR A 208 -9.07 -35.05 -25.30
N ILE A 209 -9.20 -33.90 -25.98
CA ILE A 209 -9.12 -33.84 -27.45
C ILE A 209 -7.77 -34.34 -27.94
N ALA A 210 -6.67 -33.87 -27.35
CA ALA A 210 -5.33 -34.31 -27.73
C ALA A 210 -5.12 -35.84 -27.58
N VAL A 211 -5.61 -36.42 -26.51
CA VAL A 211 -5.53 -37.88 -26.27
C VAL A 211 -6.37 -38.65 -27.30
N VAL A 212 -7.58 -38.19 -27.60
CA VAL A 212 -8.44 -38.83 -28.61
C VAL A 212 -7.81 -38.74 -30.00
N GLN A 213 -7.26 -37.58 -30.39
CA GLN A 213 -6.57 -37.41 -31.67
C GLN A 213 -5.32 -38.27 -31.78
N ALA A 214 -4.50 -38.36 -30.73
CA ALA A 214 -3.34 -39.26 -30.69
C ALA A 214 -3.74 -40.71 -30.79
N GLY A 215 -4.83 -41.11 -30.12
CA GLY A 215 -5.38 -42.48 -30.24
C GLY A 215 -5.88 -42.81 -31.66
N ALA A 216 -6.58 -41.88 -32.31
CA ALA A 216 -7.07 -42.04 -33.66
C ALA A 216 -5.90 -42.12 -34.67
N ALA A 217 -4.88 -41.28 -34.51
CA ALA A 217 -3.68 -41.30 -35.37
C ALA A 217 -2.95 -42.68 -35.29
N ARG A 218 -2.82 -43.22 -34.13
CA ARG A 218 -2.20 -44.57 -33.94
C ARG A 218 -3.05 -45.69 -34.50
N ALA A 219 -4.37 -45.59 -34.49
CA ALA A 219 -5.29 -46.59 -35.00
C ALA A 219 -5.40 -46.58 -36.50
N ALA A 220 -5.29 -45.40 -37.12
CA ALA A 220 -5.42 -45.23 -38.58
C ALA A 220 -4.25 -45.82 -39.38
N ALA A 221 -3.04 -45.89 -38.78
CA ALA A 221 -1.80 -46.36 -39.39
C ALA A 221 -1.51 -45.69 -40.78
N ASP A 222 -2.02 -44.46 -40.99
CA ASP A 222 -1.85 -43.64 -42.20
C ASP A 222 -0.94 -42.45 -41.86
N PRO A 223 0.23 -42.30 -42.52
CA PRO A 223 1.15 -41.21 -42.25
C PRO A 223 0.52 -39.82 -42.47
N ALA A 224 -0.26 -39.60 -43.51
CA ALA A 224 -0.88 -38.34 -43.83
C ALA A 224 -1.98 -37.96 -42.83
N PHE A 225 -2.66 -38.94 -42.24
CA PHE A 225 -3.61 -38.73 -41.17
C PHE A 225 -2.87 -38.41 -39.81
N THR A 226 -1.77 -39.11 -39.57
CA THR A 226 -0.95 -38.92 -38.39
C THR A 226 -0.38 -37.50 -38.35
N ASP A 227 0.15 -36.96 -39.45
CA ASP A 227 0.68 -35.61 -39.54
C ASP A 227 -0.40 -34.58 -39.25
N ARG A 228 -1.59 -34.69 -39.83
CA ARG A 228 -2.72 -33.81 -39.54
C ARG A 228 -3.19 -33.85 -38.07
N ALA A 229 -3.18 -35.02 -37.48
CA ALA A 229 -3.56 -35.19 -36.09
C ALA A 229 -2.53 -34.55 -35.16
N LEU A 230 -1.23 -34.64 -35.46
CA LEU A 230 -0.17 -33.95 -34.72
C LEU A 230 -0.26 -32.46 -34.80
N GLU A 231 -0.51 -31.90 -35.97
CA GLU A 231 -0.77 -30.45 -36.19
C GLU A 231 -1.97 -29.98 -35.32
N ALA A 232 -3.06 -30.74 -35.34
CA ALA A 232 -4.25 -30.40 -34.54
C ALA A 232 -4.00 -30.49 -33.00
N ILE A 233 -3.18 -31.45 -32.55
CA ILE A 233 -2.77 -31.56 -31.14
C ILE A 233 -1.90 -30.36 -30.74
N GLU A 234 -0.94 -29.98 -31.60
CA GLU A 234 -0.08 -28.84 -31.37
C GLU A 234 -0.88 -27.53 -31.27
N GLU A 235 -1.82 -27.29 -32.15
CA GLU A 235 -2.68 -26.11 -32.14
C GLU A 235 -3.58 -26.08 -30.91
N THR A 236 -4.19 -27.23 -30.53
CA THR A 236 -5.00 -27.35 -29.31
C THR A 236 -4.17 -27.05 -28.06
N GLY A 237 -2.95 -27.60 -27.98
CA GLY A 237 -2.03 -27.36 -26.87
C GLY A 237 -1.59 -25.89 -26.77
N ARG A 238 -1.26 -25.25 -27.92
CA ARG A 238 -0.88 -23.85 -27.95
C ARG A 238 -2.02 -22.95 -27.49
N THR A 239 -3.24 -23.16 -27.95
CA THR A 239 -4.42 -22.40 -27.53
C THR A 239 -4.68 -22.54 -26.04
N ALA A 240 -4.58 -23.76 -25.49
CA ALA A 240 -4.76 -24.02 -24.06
C ALA A 240 -3.68 -23.33 -23.19
N LEU A 241 -2.42 -23.28 -23.65
CA LEU A 241 -1.35 -22.55 -22.96
C LEU A 241 -1.55 -21.05 -22.99
N GLU A 242 -2.03 -20.50 -24.12
CA GLU A 242 -2.34 -19.05 -24.21
C GLU A 242 -3.48 -18.63 -23.30
N ASP A 243 -4.52 -19.46 -23.17
CA ASP A 243 -5.62 -19.24 -22.26
C ASP A 243 -5.18 -19.31 -20.79
N LEU A 244 -4.33 -20.29 -20.46
CA LEU A 244 -3.72 -20.41 -19.13
C LEU A 244 -2.89 -19.17 -18.75
N ASP A 245 -2.01 -18.73 -19.65
CA ASP A 245 -1.17 -17.56 -19.42
C ASP A 245 -2.00 -16.29 -19.23
N ARG A 246 -3.09 -16.14 -19.97
CA ARG A 246 -4.01 -14.99 -19.83
C ARG A 246 -4.64 -14.96 -18.46
N VAL A 247 -5.13 -16.09 -17.96
CA VAL A 247 -5.81 -16.17 -16.66
C VAL A 247 -4.82 -16.07 -15.51
N LEU A 248 -3.65 -16.69 -15.62
CA LEU A 248 -2.58 -16.53 -14.62
C LEU A 248 -2.10 -15.06 -14.53
N GLY A 249 -2.13 -14.34 -15.65
CA GLY A 249 -1.87 -12.89 -15.66
C GLY A 249 -2.88 -12.13 -14.80
N ILE A 250 -4.17 -12.41 -14.94
CA ILE A 250 -5.25 -11.81 -14.15
C ILE A 250 -5.11 -12.15 -12.66
N LEU A 251 -4.77 -13.40 -12.31
CA LEU A 251 -4.64 -13.87 -10.93
C LEU A 251 -3.39 -13.33 -10.21
N ARG A 252 -2.30 -13.04 -10.95
CA ARG A 252 -1.06 -12.51 -10.38
C ARG A 252 -1.11 -11.01 -10.05
N GLU A 253 -2.06 -10.26 -10.60
CA GLU A 253 -2.12 -8.81 -10.47
C GLU A 253 -2.52 -8.25 -9.08
N PRO A 254 -3.35 -8.89 -8.25
CA PRO A 254 -3.83 -8.28 -7.01
C PRO A 254 -2.84 -8.25 -5.85
N GLU A 255 -1.76 -9.05 -5.88
CA GLU A 255 -0.94 -9.30 -4.67
C GLU A 255 0.27 -8.37 -4.48
N ARG A 256 0.61 -7.53 -5.46
CA ARG A 256 1.71 -6.57 -5.27
C ARG A 256 1.17 -5.20 -4.85
N PRO A 257 1.67 -4.62 -3.74
CA PRO A 257 1.36 -3.25 -3.38
C PRO A 257 1.58 -2.32 -4.57
N VAL A 258 0.74 -1.30 -4.72
CA VAL A 258 0.83 -0.34 -5.84
C VAL A 258 2.22 0.28 -5.94
N SER A 259 2.91 0.45 -4.81
CA SER A 259 4.29 0.96 -4.71
C SER A 259 5.38 0.02 -5.23
N SER A 260 5.09 -1.29 -5.42
CA SER A 260 6.05 -2.29 -5.88
C SER A 260 5.83 -2.76 -7.33
N ARG A 261 4.88 -2.16 -8.04
CA ARG A 261 4.64 -2.48 -9.46
C ARG A 261 5.68 -1.79 -10.33
N PRO A 262 6.27 -2.51 -11.32
CA PRO A 262 7.24 -1.92 -12.24
C PRO A 262 6.69 -0.68 -12.95
N THR A 263 7.57 0.28 -13.17
CA THR A 263 7.28 1.55 -13.84
C THR A 263 8.26 1.78 -14.99
N LEU A 264 8.10 2.85 -15.75
CA LEU A 264 9.05 3.20 -16.83
C LEU A 264 10.46 3.48 -16.34
N VAL A 265 10.66 3.75 -15.05
CA VAL A 265 12.00 3.80 -14.43
C VAL A 265 12.70 2.43 -14.53
N ASP A 266 11.92 1.34 -14.56
CA ASP A 266 12.42 -0.02 -14.71
C ASP A 266 12.56 -0.47 -16.18
N ALA A 267 12.25 0.41 -17.16
CA ALA A 267 12.28 0.08 -18.58
C ALA A 267 13.67 -0.40 -19.04
N GLY A 268 14.74 0.16 -18.48
CA GLY A 268 16.12 -0.27 -18.79
C GLY A 268 16.32 -1.76 -18.52
N ARG A 269 15.87 -2.27 -17.36
CA ARG A 269 15.98 -3.69 -17.00
C ARG A 269 15.15 -4.60 -17.94
N LEU A 270 13.97 -4.13 -18.34
CA LEU A 270 13.13 -4.84 -19.29
C LEU A 270 13.81 -4.98 -20.66
N LEU A 271 14.38 -3.89 -21.17
CA LEU A 271 15.10 -3.84 -22.45
C LEU A 271 16.39 -4.71 -22.41
N GLU A 272 17.10 -4.72 -21.31
CA GLU A 272 18.25 -5.62 -21.11
C GLU A 272 17.85 -7.09 -21.09
N SER A 273 16.76 -7.42 -20.40
CA SER A 273 16.21 -8.78 -20.40
C SER A 273 15.80 -9.25 -21.81
N ALA A 274 15.20 -8.37 -22.60
CA ALA A 274 14.86 -8.65 -23.98
C ALA A 274 16.10 -8.89 -24.86
N ARG A 275 17.18 -8.14 -24.64
CA ARG A 275 18.48 -8.38 -25.33
C ARG A 275 19.08 -9.72 -24.94
N ALA A 276 19.03 -10.08 -23.65
CA ALA A 276 19.55 -11.33 -23.14
C ALA A 276 18.83 -12.57 -23.68
N SER A 277 17.56 -12.44 -24.13
CA SER A 277 16.83 -13.52 -24.80
C SER A 277 17.19 -13.70 -26.29
N GLY A 278 18.23 -13.02 -26.80
CA GLY A 278 18.81 -13.26 -28.13
C GLY A 278 18.28 -12.35 -29.24
N VAL A 279 17.42 -11.38 -28.92
CA VAL A 279 16.90 -10.42 -29.91
C VAL A 279 17.90 -9.29 -30.13
N ARG A 280 18.11 -8.92 -31.39
CA ARG A 280 18.84 -7.69 -31.75
C ARG A 280 17.94 -6.49 -31.49
N LEU A 281 17.99 -5.97 -30.25
CA LEU A 281 17.16 -4.85 -29.79
C LEU A 281 17.99 -3.55 -29.82
N ASP A 282 17.58 -2.62 -30.67
CA ASP A 282 18.02 -1.22 -30.66
C ASP A 282 16.99 -0.41 -29.85
N ALA A 283 17.39 0.08 -28.68
CA ALA A 283 16.49 0.73 -27.75
C ALA A 283 16.99 2.09 -27.34
N GLU A 284 16.15 3.09 -27.47
CA GLU A 284 16.40 4.49 -27.11
C GLU A 284 15.37 4.96 -26.06
N VAL A 285 15.86 5.54 -24.97
CA VAL A 285 15.02 6.15 -23.93
C VAL A 285 15.40 7.61 -23.83
N THR A 286 14.46 8.52 -24.09
CA THR A 286 14.69 9.97 -24.15
C THR A 286 13.72 10.74 -23.25
N GLY A 287 14.21 11.84 -22.68
CA GLY A 287 13.42 12.69 -21.78
C GLY A 287 13.33 12.17 -20.34
N PRO A 288 12.68 12.92 -19.45
CA PRO A 288 12.63 12.64 -18.02
C PRO A 288 11.54 11.59 -17.68
N VAL A 289 11.81 10.31 -17.93
CA VAL A 289 10.86 9.21 -17.67
C VAL A 289 10.53 9.01 -16.19
N ASP A 290 11.39 9.49 -15.31
CA ASP A 290 11.23 9.50 -13.86
C ASP A 290 10.16 10.50 -13.37
N THR A 291 9.86 11.53 -14.17
CA THR A 291 8.82 12.52 -13.86
C THR A 291 7.42 12.13 -14.33
N VAL A 292 7.30 11.01 -15.04
CA VAL A 292 6.01 10.52 -15.57
C VAL A 292 5.08 10.14 -14.40
N PRO A 293 3.82 10.65 -14.37
CA PRO A 293 2.86 10.31 -13.32
C PRO A 293 2.71 8.80 -13.13
N GLY A 294 2.65 8.34 -11.87
CA GLY A 294 2.69 6.92 -11.52
C GLY A 294 1.70 6.02 -12.28
N PRO A 295 0.42 6.40 -12.49
CA PRO A 295 -0.51 5.62 -13.31
C PRO A 295 -0.05 5.47 -14.77
N VAL A 296 0.39 6.58 -15.41
CA VAL A 296 0.86 6.58 -16.80
C VAL A 296 2.16 5.77 -16.94
N SER A 297 3.07 5.92 -15.96
CA SER A 297 4.35 5.19 -15.93
C SER A 297 4.15 3.67 -15.83
N ARG A 298 3.21 3.20 -15.01
CA ARG A 298 2.88 1.77 -14.88
C ARG A 298 2.28 1.19 -16.15
N GLU A 299 1.28 1.86 -16.71
CA GLU A 299 0.63 1.37 -17.94
C GLU A 299 1.55 1.50 -19.15
N GLY A 300 2.38 2.55 -19.22
CA GLY A 300 3.45 2.66 -20.22
C GLY A 300 4.43 1.49 -20.16
N TYR A 301 4.86 1.11 -18.96
CA TYR A 301 5.71 -0.09 -18.79
C TYR A 301 5.03 -1.37 -19.30
N ARG A 302 3.74 -1.57 -19.00
CA ARG A 302 2.97 -2.73 -19.49
C ARG A 302 2.81 -2.75 -21.00
N ILE A 303 2.53 -1.59 -21.60
CA ILE A 303 2.47 -1.47 -23.07
C ILE A 303 3.81 -1.83 -23.69
N LEU A 304 4.92 -1.34 -23.14
CA LEU A 304 6.27 -1.67 -23.58
C LEU A 304 6.56 -3.17 -23.46
N GLN A 305 6.25 -3.77 -22.31
CA GLN A 305 6.44 -5.19 -22.04
C GLN A 305 5.65 -6.09 -23.01
N GLU A 306 4.37 -5.81 -23.19
CA GLU A 306 3.49 -6.56 -24.11
C GLU A 306 3.97 -6.43 -25.56
N SER A 307 4.39 -5.22 -25.95
CA SER A 307 4.88 -4.97 -27.32
C SER A 307 6.19 -5.70 -27.60
N LEU A 308 7.13 -5.72 -26.64
CA LEU A 308 8.38 -6.48 -26.76
C LEU A 308 8.11 -7.99 -26.77
N THR A 309 7.21 -8.48 -25.92
CA THR A 309 6.81 -9.89 -25.90
C THR A 309 6.20 -10.32 -27.22
N ASN A 310 5.35 -9.47 -27.82
CA ASN A 310 4.76 -9.74 -29.12
C ASN A 310 5.82 -9.75 -30.24
N ALA A 311 6.77 -8.83 -30.22
CA ALA A 311 7.88 -8.82 -31.17
C ALA A 311 8.74 -10.10 -31.05
N LEU A 312 9.08 -10.51 -29.83
CA LEU A 312 9.83 -11.75 -29.55
C LEU A 312 9.10 -13.00 -30.01
N ARG A 313 7.79 -13.05 -29.85
CA ARG A 313 6.96 -14.23 -30.18
C ARG A 313 6.67 -14.36 -31.67
N HIS A 314 6.50 -13.24 -32.37
CA HIS A 314 5.93 -13.25 -33.73
C HIS A 314 6.89 -12.75 -34.81
N ALA A 315 7.95 -12.02 -34.48
CA ALA A 315 8.84 -11.44 -35.49
C ALA A 315 10.04 -12.36 -35.86
N GLY A 316 10.29 -13.43 -35.10
CA GLY A 316 11.46 -14.29 -35.33
C GLY A 316 12.80 -13.56 -35.04
N PRO A 317 13.92 -13.96 -35.64
CA PRO A 317 15.26 -13.40 -35.36
C PRO A 317 15.53 -12.06 -36.09
N VAL A 318 14.53 -11.19 -36.23
CA VAL A 318 14.67 -9.87 -36.86
C VAL A 318 15.06 -8.79 -35.85
N PRO A 319 15.68 -7.68 -36.32
CA PRO A 319 16.00 -6.56 -35.43
C PRO A 319 14.73 -5.83 -34.97
N VAL A 320 14.64 -5.55 -33.66
CA VAL A 320 13.55 -4.79 -33.07
C VAL A 320 14.08 -3.41 -32.67
N ARG A 321 13.36 -2.35 -32.99
CA ARG A 321 13.62 -0.98 -32.52
C ARG A 321 12.58 -0.59 -31.50
N ALA A 322 13.00 -0.11 -30.34
CA ALA A 322 12.13 0.38 -29.29
C ALA A 322 12.51 1.83 -28.91
N ARG A 323 11.54 2.73 -28.93
CA ARG A 323 11.71 4.12 -28.50
C ARG A 323 10.74 4.43 -27.38
N VAL A 324 11.28 4.98 -26.30
CA VAL A 324 10.51 5.50 -25.18
C VAL A 324 10.90 6.96 -25.03
N GLY A 325 9.97 7.88 -25.23
CA GLY A 325 10.26 9.30 -25.20
C GLY A 325 9.25 10.11 -24.40
N VAL A 326 9.72 11.09 -23.63
CA VAL A 326 8.87 12.07 -22.96
C VAL A 326 9.16 13.44 -23.54
N ALA A 327 8.17 14.03 -24.21
CA ALA A 327 8.23 15.37 -24.79
C ALA A 327 6.86 16.02 -24.81
N ASP A 328 6.81 17.33 -24.66
CA ASP A 328 5.59 18.16 -24.79
C ASP A 328 4.40 17.65 -23.97
N GLY A 329 4.63 17.19 -22.73
CA GLY A 329 3.58 16.67 -21.85
C GLY A 329 2.98 15.33 -22.32
N THR A 330 3.69 14.58 -23.18
CA THR A 330 3.23 13.31 -23.73
C THR A 330 4.34 12.26 -23.62
N LEU A 331 3.95 11.05 -23.19
CA LEU A 331 4.80 9.87 -23.27
C LEU A 331 4.54 9.17 -24.60
N LEU A 332 5.59 9.00 -25.41
CA LEU A 332 5.59 8.25 -26.66
C LEU A 332 6.29 6.91 -26.45
N LEU A 333 5.61 5.84 -26.81
CA LEU A 333 6.16 4.49 -26.89
C LEU A 333 6.04 4.02 -28.35
N GLU A 334 7.16 3.63 -28.96
CA GLU A 334 7.17 3.12 -30.32
C GLU A 334 8.05 1.87 -30.41
N ILE A 335 7.47 0.79 -30.88
CA ILE A 335 8.16 -0.48 -31.13
C ILE A 335 7.94 -0.87 -32.57
N ARG A 336 9.05 -1.16 -33.31
CA ARG A 336 9.05 -1.57 -34.71
C ARG A 336 9.88 -2.81 -34.93
N ASN A 337 9.40 -3.69 -35.76
CA ASN A 337 10.16 -4.82 -36.32
C ASN A 337 9.81 -5.05 -37.76
N PRO A 338 10.75 -5.46 -38.65
CA PRO A 338 10.45 -5.81 -40.02
C PRO A 338 9.38 -6.91 -40.14
N LEU A 339 8.53 -6.79 -41.15
CA LEU A 339 7.60 -7.85 -41.54
C LEU A 339 8.29 -8.77 -42.55
N ASP A 340 8.70 -9.98 -42.10
CA ASP A 340 9.18 -11.03 -42.99
C ASP A 340 7.97 -11.92 -43.44
N GLY A 341 7.41 -11.67 -44.61
CA GLY A 341 6.36 -12.49 -45.20
C GLY A 341 4.94 -11.90 -45.14
N GLU A 342 3.94 -12.75 -45.29
CA GLU A 342 2.52 -12.37 -45.33
C GLU A 342 2.13 -11.69 -44.02
N VAL A 343 1.42 -10.55 -44.13
CA VAL A 343 0.83 -9.87 -42.98
C VAL A 343 -0.06 -10.88 -42.23
N PRO A 344 0.20 -11.17 -40.98
CA PRO A 344 -0.64 -12.05 -40.21
C PRO A 344 -2.08 -11.54 -40.29
N GLY A 345 -3.01 -12.40 -40.74
CA GLY A 345 -4.42 -12.05 -40.80
C GLY A 345 -4.90 -11.52 -39.44
N PRO A 346 -6.09 -10.91 -39.34
CA PRO A 346 -6.60 -10.33 -38.11
C PRO A 346 -6.70 -11.44 -37.04
N GLY A 347 -5.56 -11.67 -36.37
CA GLY A 347 -5.44 -12.66 -35.31
C GLY A 347 -6.32 -12.26 -34.15
N ARG A 348 -6.96 -13.25 -33.54
CA ARG A 348 -7.76 -13.10 -32.30
C ARG A 348 -6.91 -12.70 -31.07
N GLY A 349 -5.71 -12.13 -31.27
CA GLY A 349 -4.75 -11.78 -30.22
C GLY A 349 -5.30 -10.70 -29.27
N SER A 350 -5.54 -11.08 -28.03
CA SER A 350 -6.00 -10.18 -26.95
C SER A 350 -4.96 -9.11 -26.58
N GLY A 351 -3.66 -9.33 -26.83
CA GLY A 351 -2.58 -8.41 -26.49
C GLY A 351 -2.67 -7.05 -27.15
N LEU A 352 -2.89 -7.02 -28.49
CA LEU A 352 -3.02 -5.76 -29.25
C LEU A 352 -4.27 -4.97 -28.87
N ARG A 353 -5.35 -5.67 -28.54
CA ARG A 353 -6.57 -5.05 -28.02
C ARG A 353 -6.30 -4.45 -26.64
N GLY A 354 -5.63 -5.17 -25.75
CA GLY A 354 -5.24 -4.70 -24.42
C GLY A 354 -4.32 -3.46 -24.46
N ILE A 355 -3.41 -3.36 -25.43
CA ILE A 355 -2.58 -2.16 -25.62
C ILE A 355 -3.46 -0.94 -25.94
N ARG A 356 -4.42 -1.08 -26.86
CA ARG A 356 -5.32 0.02 -27.23
C ARG A 356 -6.27 0.45 -26.12
N GLU A 357 -6.82 -0.52 -25.39
CA GLU A 357 -7.70 -0.27 -24.25
C GLU A 357 -6.96 0.45 -23.11
N ARG A 358 -5.73 0.02 -22.78
CA ARG A 358 -4.90 0.68 -21.77
C ARG A 358 -4.54 2.12 -22.13
N ALA A 359 -4.18 2.37 -23.38
CA ALA A 359 -3.90 3.72 -23.84
C ALA A 359 -5.15 4.62 -23.75
N ALA A 360 -6.32 4.10 -24.14
CA ALA A 360 -7.58 4.84 -24.11
C ALA A 360 -8.04 5.18 -22.67
N LEU A 361 -7.83 4.27 -21.70
CA LEU A 361 -8.14 4.51 -20.28
C LEU A 361 -7.37 5.69 -19.67
N LEU A 362 -6.20 6.01 -20.23
CA LEU A 362 -5.39 7.17 -19.84
C LEU A 362 -5.63 8.42 -20.70
N GLY A 363 -6.68 8.43 -21.52
CA GLY A 363 -6.96 9.53 -22.44
C GLY A 363 -5.99 9.60 -23.62
N GLY A 364 -5.14 8.57 -23.82
CA GLY A 364 -4.18 8.45 -24.89
C GLY A 364 -4.71 7.67 -26.11
N ARG A 365 -3.81 7.38 -27.05
CA ARG A 365 -4.09 6.61 -28.27
C ARG A 365 -3.02 5.57 -28.52
N ALA A 366 -3.40 4.41 -29.05
CA ALA A 366 -2.44 3.43 -29.56
C ALA A 366 -2.82 2.96 -30.97
N ARG A 367 -1.81 2.89 -31.81
CA ARG A 367 -1.89 2.35 -33.18
C ARG A 367 -1.03 1.09 -33.24
N THR A 368 -1.58 0.03 -33.79
CA THR A 368 -0.91 -1.26 -33.96
C THR A 368 -1.20 -1.82 -35.34
N GLY A 369 -0.19 -2.26 -36.06
CA GLY A 369 -0.35 -2.86 -37.37
C GLY A 369 0.82 -2.59 -38.34
N PRO A 370 0.70 -3.01 -39.59
CA PRO A 370 1.72 -2.80 -40.63
C PRO A 370 1.87 -1.31 -40.97
N ASP A 371 3.12 -0.85 -41.12
CA ASP A 371 3.50 0.51 -41.43
C ASP A 371 4.84 0.53 -42.20
N GLY A 372 4.80 0.79 -43.51
CA GLY A 372 6.00 0.95 -44.36
C GLY A 372 6.93 -0.27 -44.44
N GLY A 373 6.38 -1.50 -44.38
CA GLY A 373 7.16 -2.75 -44.38
C GLY A 373 7.57 -3.25 -43.03
N ASP A 374 7.30 -2.48 -41.96
CA ASP A 374 7.49 -2.86 -40.58
C ASP A 374 6.15 -3.16 -39.90
N TRP A 375 6.18 -3.95 -38.81
CA TRP A 375 5.12 -3.98 -37.83
C TRP A 375 5.36 -2.87 -36.80
N LEU A 376 4.36 -2.03 -36.59
CA LEU A 376 4.40 -0.90 -35.68
C LEU A 376 3.44 -1.09 -34.49
N VAL A 377 3.95 -0.85 -33.30
CA VAL A 377 3.14 -0.51 -32.13
C VAL A 377 3.57 0.88 -31.67
N ARG A 378 2.63 1.84 -31.71
CA ARG A 378 2.87 3.22 -31.25
C ARG A 378 1.76 3.62 -30.28
N ALA A 379 2.15 4.08 -29.10
CA ALA A 379 1.24 4.59 -28.08
C ALA A 379 1.65 6.01 -27.68
N GLU A 380 0.67 6.90 -27.54
CA GLU A 380 0.81 8.29 -27.13
C GLU A 380 -0.08 8.49 -25.90
N LEU A 381 0.53 8.78 -24.74
CA LEU A 381 -0.15 8.90 -23.46
C LEU A 381 0.08 10.30 -22.89
N PRO A 382 -0.98 11.10 -22.66
CA PRO A 382 -0.86 12.43 -22.07
C PRO A 382 -0.40 12.30 -20.60
N LEU A 383 0.40 13.27 -20.15
CA LEU A 383 0.92 13.27 -18.78
C LEU A 383 0.04 14.10 -17.82
N GLY A 384 -1.04 14.70 -18.30
CA GLY A 384 -1.98 15.52 -17.53
C GLY A 384 -1.82 16.99 -17.79
#